data_2b8ced721a5fd981422bd2315ce4b979
#
_entry.id   2b8ced721a5fd981422bd2315ce4b979
#
_cell.length_a   1.000
_cell.length_b   1.000
_cell.length_c   1.000
_cell.angle_alpha   90.00
_cell.angle_beta   90.00
_cell.angle_gamma   90.00
#
_symmetry.space_group_name_H-M   'P 1'
#
loop_
_entity.id
_entity.type
_entity.pdbx_description
1 polymer ?
#
loop_
_entity_poly.entity_id
_entity_poly.type
_entity_poly.pdbx_seq_one_letter_code
_entity_poly.pdbx_strand_id
1 'polypeptide(L)'
;SSDLDSHLIEQGYLNTNPVVRVRREDDTYYLTYKGKGLMAREEYNLPLNEQAYNHLVAKADGNIITKRRYLIPLPPYTIELDVFMEPFAPLVIAEVEFPTEKEAEAFIPPEWFLEDVTFNPEYHNSTLSTKQF
;
A
#
# COMPACT_ATOMS: atom_id res chain seq x y z
N SER A 1 21.38 2.84 -1.33
CA SER A 1 21.96 2.47 -2.61
C SER A 1 21.00 2.76 -3.73
N SER A 2 21.51 3.28 -4.83
CA SER A 2 20.73 3.53 -6.05
C SER A 2 20.29 2.24 -6.76
N ASP A 3 20.76 1.09 -6.28
CA ASP A 3 20.51 -0.21 -6.93
C ASP A 3 19.23 -0.90 -6.47
N LEU A 4 18.50 -0.30 -5.53
CA LEU A 4 17.23 -0.86 -5.09
C LEU A 4 16.14 -0.57 -6.12
N ASP A 5 15.36 -1.62 -6.44
CA ASP A 5 14.16 -1.43 -7.25
C ASP A 5 13.17 -0.56 -6.49
N SER A 6 12.55 0.36 -7.19
CA SER A 6 11.53 1.20 -6.58
C SER A 6 10.41 1.51 -7.57
N HIS A 7 9.23 1.78 -7.01
CA HIS A 7 8.03 2.11 -7.79
C HIS A 7 7.35 3.33 -7.18
N LEU A 8 6.96 4.26 -8.03
CA LEU A 8 6.15 5.39 -7.59
C LEU A 8 4.68 4.96 -7.63
N ILE A 9 4.02 5.06 -6.49
CA ILE A 9 2.62 4.67 -6.31
C ILE A 9 1.81 5.90 -5.97
N GLU A 10 0.71 6.10 -6.72
CA GLU A 10 -0.32 7.10 -6.42
C GLU A 10 -1.65 6.38 -6.36
N GLN A 11 -2.43 6.59 -5.32
CA GLN A 11 -3.70 5.89 -5.18
C GLN A 11 -4.75 6.73 -4.49
N GLY A 12 -6.00 6.45 -4.85
CA GLY A 12 -7.16 7.07 -4.21
C GLY A 12 -8.25 6.05 -3.98
N TYR A 13 -9.02 6.23 -2.92
CA TYR A 13 -10.11 5.36 -2.54
C TYR A 13 -11.44 5.94 -3.00
N LEU A 14 -12.18 5.16 -3.79
CA LEU A 14 -13.55 5.51 -4.19
C LEU A 14 -14.54 5.02 -3.15
N ASN A 15 -14.18 3.99 -2.41
CA ASN A 15 -14.96 3.44 -1.31
C ASN A 15 -14.02 2.65 -0.39
N THR A 16 -14.29 2.63 0.90
CA THR A 16 -13.40 1.95 1.86
C THR A 16 -13.96 0.65 2.44
N ASN A 17 -15.29 0.41 2.29
CA ASN A 17 -15.90 -0.81 2.84
C ASN A 17 -17.14 -1.19 2.01
N PRO A 18 -17.05 -2.06 1.01
CA PRO A 18 -15.85 -2.74 0.55
C PRO A 18 -14.83 -1.76 -0.06
N VAL A 19 -13.59 -2.20 -0.14
CA VAL A 19 -12.55 -1.36 -0.72
C VAL A 19 -12.71 -1.28 -2.23
N VAL A 20 -12.77 -0.06 -2.75
CA VAL A 20 -12.65 0.22 -4.19
C VAL A 20 -11.59 1.30 -4.33
N ARG A 21 -10.49 0.96 -4.97
CA ARG A 21 -9.30 1.81 -5.05
C ARG A 21 -8.81 1.88 -6.49
N VAL A 22 -8.37 3.05 -6.92
CA VAL A 22 -7.62 3.19 -8.17
C VAL A 22 -6.16 3.49 -7.83
N ARG A 23 -5.25 2.87 -8.55
CA ARG A 23 -3.82 2.99 -8.33
C ARG A 23 -3.06 3.14 -9.64
N ARG A 24 -2.13 4.06 -9.62
CA ARG A 24 -1.07 4.15 -10.61
C ARG A 24 0.21 3.63 -9.96
N GLU A 25 0.87 2.70 -10.63
CA GLU A 25 2.18 2.22 -10.23
C GLU A 25 3.10 2.37 -11.42
N ASP A 26 4.00 3.38 -11.39
CA ASP A 26 4.79 3.81 -12.51
C ASP A 26 3.88 4.12 -13.72
N ASP A 27 3.91 3.32 -14.77
CA ASP A 27 3.08 3.49 -15.97
C ASP A 27 1.92 2.50 -16.06
N THR A 28 1.62 1.81 -14.97
CA THR A 28 0.54 0.83 -14.90
C THR A 28 -0.62 1.40 -14.07
N TYR A 29 -1.84 1.17 -14.53
CA TYR A 29 -3.04 1.71 -13.89
C TYR A 29 -4.04 0.59 -13.67
N TYR A 30 -4.64 0.54 -12.49
CA TYR A 30 -5.66 -0.48 -12.22
C TYR A 30 -6.61 -0.06 -11.11
N LEU A 31 -7.79 -0.71 -11.14
CA LEU A 31 -8.81 -0.59 -10.09
C LEU A 31 -8.79 -1.88 -9.28
N THR A 32 -8.78 -1.75 -7.97
CA THR A 32 -8.83 -2.89 -7.06
C THR A 32 -10.12 -2.86 -6.27
N TYR A 33 -10.81 -4.01 -6.23
CA TYR A 33 -11.92 -4.28 -5.34
C TYR A 33 -11.47 -5.30 -4.31
N LYS A 34 -11.73 -5.03 -3.04
CA LYS A 34 -11.49 -6.00 -1.96
C LYS A 34 -12.77 -6.15 -1.16
N GLY A 35 -13.31 -7.36 -1.17
CA GLY A 35 -14.51 -7.69 -0.40
C GLY A 35 -14.25 -7.75 1.09
N LYS A 36 -15.32 -7.96 1.85
CA LYS A 36 -15.25 -8.10 3.30
C LYS A 36 -14.72 -9.48 3.68
N GLY A 37 -14.04 -9.58 4.81
CA GLY A 37 -13.55 -10.82 5.36
C GLY A 37 -12.11 -10.66 5.80
N LEU A 38 -11.75 -11.40 6.85
CA LEU A 38 -10.42 -11.33 7.43
C LEU A 38 -9.46 -12.37 6.84
N MET A 39 -9.98 -13.53 6.43
CA MET A 39 -9.15 -14.65 6.01
C MET A 39 -9.32 -15.04 4.54
N ALA A 40 -10.50 -14.84 3.98
CA ALA A 40 -10.78 -15.16 2.58
C ALA A 40 -11.50 -13.99 1.95
N ARG A 41 -10.72 -12.97 1.55
CA ARG A 41 -11.25 -11.78 0.91
C ARG A 41 -11.25 -11.98 -0.61
N GLU A 42 -12.34 -11.61 -1.24
CA GLU A 42 -12.33 -11.46 -2.69
C GLU A 42 -11.47 -10.26 -3.04
N GLU A 43 -10.59 -10.44 -4.00
CA GLU A 43 -9.76 -9.36 -4.51
C GLU A 43 -9.74 -9.42 -6.02
N TYR A 44 -10.07 -8.32 -6.66
CA TYR A 44 -10.04 -8.19 -8.11
C TYR A 44 -9.24 -6.97 -8.48
N ASN A 45 -8.27 -7.17 -9.38
CA ASN A 45 -7.47 -6.09 -9.92
C ASN A 45 -7.78 -5.98 -11.41
N LEU A 46 -8.39 -4.87 -11.83
CA LEU A 46 -8.84 -4.64 -13.19
C LEU A 46 -7.95 -3.58 -13.85
N PRO A 47 -7.38 -3.86 -15.02
CA PRO A 47 -6.53 -2.88 -15.68
C PRO A 47 -7.33 -1.66 -16.13
N LEU A 48 -6.71 -0.49 -16.02
CA LEU A 48 -7.26 0.76 -16.50
C LEU A 48 -6.27 1.37 -17.50
N ASN A 49 -6.79 2.19 -18.40
CA ASN A 49 -5.92 3.06 -19.17
C ASN A 49 -5.69 4.37 -18.40
N GLU A 50 -4.75 5.18 -18.86
CA GLU A 50 -4.40 6.43 -18.19
C GLU A 50 -5.58 7.39 -18.08
N GLN A 51 -6.38 7.50 -19.12
CA GLN A 51 -7.55 8.39 -19.13
C GLN A 51 -8.59 7.97 -18.10
N ALA A 52 -8.88 6.67 -18.01
CA ALA A 52 -9.81 6.14 -17.02
C ALA A 52 -9.29 6.36 -15.61
N TYR A 53 -8.00 6.12 -15.38
CA TYR A 53 -7.38 6.37 -14.07
C TYR A 53 -7.51 7.84 -13.66
N ASN A 54 -7.14 8.76 -14.55
CA ASN A 54 -7.21 10.19 -14.26
C ASN A 54 -8.64 10.65 -13.96
N HIS A 55 -9.60 10.11 -14.68
CA HIS A 55 -11.02 10.41 -14.45
C HIS A 55 -11.50 9.89 -13.09
N LEU A 56 -11.11 8.67 -12.73
CA LEU A 56 -11.56 8.04 -11.50
C LEU A 56 -10.83 8.58 -10.27
N VAL A 57 -9.52 8.81 -10.34
CA VAL A 57 -8.78 9.31 -9.18
C VAL A 57 -9.25 10.69 -8.77
N ALA A 58 -9.74 11.49 -9.71
CA ALA A 58 -10.31 12.80 -9.40
C ALA A 58 -11.60 12.70 -8.56
N LYS A 59 -12.23 11.53 -8.54
CA LYS A 59 -13.45 11.27 -7.76
C LYS A 59 -13.16 10.60 -6.42
N ALA A 60 -11.89 10.39 -6.09
CA ALA A 60 -11.52 9.75 -4.84
C ALA A 60 -11.94 10.58 -3.64
N ASP A 61 -12.39 9.90 -2.61
CA ASP A 61 -12.71 10.53 -1.33
C ASP A 61 -11.43 10.71 -0.50
N GLY A 62 -11.32 11.83 0.20
CA GLY A 62 -10.21 12.09 1.09
C GLY A 62 -8.88 12.32 0.39
N ASN A 63 -7.81 11.88 1.02
CA ASN A 63 -6.46 12.14 0.54
C ASN A 63 -6.04 11.19 -0.56
N ILE A 64 -5.36 11.74 -1.56
CA ILE A 64 -4.62 10.91 -2.51
C ILE A 64 -3.30 10.55 -1.84
N ILE A 65 -2.98 9.26 -1.83
CA ILE A 65 -1.75 8.76 -1.21
C ILE A 65 -0.70 8.59 -2.29
N THR A 66 0.41 9.30 -2.14
CA THR A 66 1.57 9.15 -3.03
C THR A 66 2.75 8.69 -2.21
N LYS A 67 3.39 7.62 -2.67
CA LYS A 67 4.53 7.03 -1.96
C LYS A 67 5.48 6.38 -2.95
N ARG A 68 6.74 6.27 -2.54
CA ARG A 68 7.72 5.48 -3.28
C ARG A 68 7.96 4.18 -2.51
N ARG A 69 7.72 3.08 -3.18
CA ARG A 69 7.94 1.74 -2.63
C ARG A 69 9.28 1.21 -3.06
N TYR A 70 10.13 0.95 -2.09
CA TYR A 70 11.42 0.30 -2.32
C TYR A 70 11.30 -1.18 -2.02
N LEU A 71 11.86 -2.01 -2.89
CA LEU A 71 11.88 -3.46 -2.70
C LEU A 71 13.26 -3.84 -2.18
N ILE A 72 13.31 -4.24 -0.91
CA ILE A 72 14.57 -4.57 -0.22
C ILE A 72 14.65 -6.07 -0.06
N PRO A 73 15.62 -6.74 -0.72
CA PRO A 73 15.77 -8.19 -0.55
C PRO A 73 16.15 -8.55 0.88
N LEU A 74 15.43 -9.52 1.43
CA LEU A 74 15.74 -10.16 2.72
C LEU A 74 15.37 -11.64 2.58
N PRO A 75 16.19 -12.41 1.85
CA PRO A 75 15.83 -13.80 1.50
C PRO A 75 15.41 -14.64 2.70
N PRO A 76 14.36 -15.46 2.57
CA PRO A 76 13.58 -15.71 1.37
C PRO A 76 12.47 -14.67 1.12
N TYR A 77 12.47 -13.55 1.83
CA TYR A 77 11.44 -12.51 1.76
C TYR A 77 11.92 -11.26 1.04
N THR A 78 10.97 -10.39 0.76
CA THR A 78 11.25 -9.04 0.28
C THR A 78 10.55 -8.06 1.22
N ILE A 79 11.25 -7.03 1.64
CA ILE A 79 10.67 -5.94 2.42
C ILE A 79 10.17 -4.90 1.45
N GLU A 80 8.90 -4.50 1.58
CA GLU A 80 8.34 -3.36 0.88
C GLU A 80 8.42 -2.14 1.79
N LEU A 81 9.32 -1.21 1.48
CA LEU A 81 9.50 0.01 2.27
C LEU A 81 8.82 1.16 1.55
N ASP A 82 7.74 1.67 2.14
CA ASP A 82 6.97 2.78 1.58
C ASP A 82 7.38 4.09 2.26
N VAL A 83 7.93 4.99 1.45
CA VAL A 83 8.29 6.35 1.87
C VAL A 83 7.22 7.29 1.35
N PHE A 84 6.42 7.84 2.25
CA PHE A 84 5.26 8.65 1.90
C PHE A 84 5.63 10.07 1.57
N MET A 85 4.95 10.64 0.58
CA MET A 85 5.05 12.05 0.23
C MET A 85 3.99 12.85 0.98
N GLU A 86 4.07 14.18 0.91
CA GLU A 86 3.08 15.03 1.55
C GLU A 86 1.66 14.66 1.13
N PRO A 87 0.67 14.74 2.03
CA PRO A 87 0.73 15.33 3.39
C PRO A 87 1.21 14.36 4.47
N PHE A 88 1.58 13.13 4.13
CA PHE A 88 1.96 12.08 5.10
C PHE A 88 3.43 12.08 5.49
N ALA A 89 4.30 12.72 4.68
CA ALA A 89 5.71 12.79 5.00
C ALA A 89 5.92 13.38 6.41
N PRO A 90 6.85 12.88 7.20
CA PRO A 90 7.92 11.94 6.88
C PRO A 90 7.60 10.47 7.20
N LEU A 91 6.35 10.06 7.09
CA LEU A 91 5.92 8.68 7.39
C LEU A 91 6.63 7.66 6.51
N VAL A 92 7.10 6.58 7.12
CA VAL A 92 7.72 5.45 6.44
C VAL A 92 7.14 4.17 7.04
N ILE A 93 6.65 3.28 6.20
CA ILE A 93 6.10 2.00 6.64
C ILE A 93 6.78 0.87 5.88
N ALA A 94 7.20 -0.17 6.62
CA ALA A 94 7.78 -1.36 6.03
C ALA A 94 6.82 -2.54 6.19
N GLU A 95 6.67 -3.32 5.13
CA GLU A 95 5.84 -4.53 5.13
C GLU A 95 6.63 -5.72 4.63
N VAL A 96 6.34 -6.88 5.20
CA VAL A 96 6.88 -8.17 4.75
C VAL A 96 5.71 -9.14 4.65
N GLU A 97 5.58 -9.79 3.50
CA GLU A 97 4.58 -10.83 3.32
C GLU A 97 5.17 -12.20 3.65
N PHE A 98 4.41 -13.02 4.35
CA PHE A 98 4.81 -14.37 4.74
C PHE A 98 3.82 -15.40 4.19
N PRO A 99 4.32 -16.53 3.63
CA PRO A 99 3.43 -17.58 3.14
C PRO A 99 2.59 -18.24 4.22
N THR A 100 3.06 -18.24 5.46
CA THR A 100 2.35 -18.85 6.59
C THR A 100 2.43 -17.98 7.82
N GLU A 101 1.44 -18.15 8.71
CA GLU A 101 1.43 -17.48 10.01
C GLU A 101 2.63 -17.87 10.87
N LYS A 102 3.06 -19.12 10.76
CA LYS A 102 4.22 -19.63 11.50
C LYS A 102 5.51 -18.91 11.09
N GLU A 103 5.69 -18.64 9.80
CA GLU A 103 6.85 -17.89 9.32
C GLU A 103 6.80 -16.44 9.79
N ALA A 104 5.61 -15.84 9.82
CA ALA A 104 5.44 -14.49 10.35
C ALA A 104 5.83 -14.40 11.82
N GLU A 105 5.45 -15.39 12.63
CA GLU A 105 5.78 -15.44 14.06
C GLU A 105 7.27 -15.66 14.28
N ALA A 106 7.92 -16.42 13.42
CA ALA A 106 9.35 -16.73 13.52
C ALA A 106 10.26 -15.61 12.98
N PHE A 107 9.69 -14.63 12.30
CA PHE A 107 10.45 -13.55 11.68
C PHE A 107 11.10 -12.64 12.73
N ILE A 108 12.40 -12.38 12.56
CA ILE A 108 13.14 -11.44 13.40
C ILE A 108 13.34 -10.17 12.57
N PRO A 109 12.65 -9.06 12.93
CA PRO A 109 12.79 -7.81 12.19
C PRO A 109 14.21 -7.27 12.21
N PRO A 110 14.66 -6.62 11.14
CA PRO A 110 15.92 -5.88 11.17
C PRO A 110 15.92 -4.82 12.26
N GLU A 111 17.10 -4.47 12.77
CA GLU A 111 17.24 -3.50 13.86
C GLU A 111 16.64 -2.12 13.52
N TRP A 112 16.58 -1.76 12.23
CA TRP A 112 16.04 -0.47 11.82
C TRP A 112 14.51 -0.42 11.81
N PHE A 113 13.83 -1.54 12.06
CA PHE A 113 12.38 -1.53 12.30
C PHE A 113 12.13 -0.95 13.69
N LEU A 114 11.30 0.08 13.79
CA LEU A 114 11.04 0.77 15.05
C LEU A 114 9.81 0.27 15.78
N GLU A 115 8.72 0.10 15.08
CA GLU A 115 7.43 -0.23 15.69
C GLU A 115 6.63 -1.14 14.77
N ASP A 116 6.02 -2.18 15.35
CA ASP A 116 5.11 -3.05 14.60
C ASP A 116 3.71 -2.43 14.61
N VAL A 117 3.25 -2.00 13.43
CA VAL A 117 1.95 -1.36 13.25
C VAL A 117 0.98 -2.21 12.44
N THR A 118 1.28 -3.51 12.28
CA THR A 118 0.51 -4.44 11.45
C THR A 118 -1.00 -4.38 11.74
N PHE A 119 -1.37 -4.36 13.02
CA PHE A 119 -2.76 -4.35 13.44
C PHE A 119 -3.25 -2.97 13.88
N ASN A 120 -2.45 -1.92 13.66
CA ASN A 120 -2.88 -0.57 13.99
C ASN A 120 -3.58 0.07 12.77
N PRO A 121 -4.91 0.23 12.82
CA PRO A 121 -5.65 0.75 11.67
C PRO A 121 -5.28 2.18 11.30
N GLU A 122 -4.66 2.94 12.20
CA GLU A 122 -4.21 4.30 11.92
C GLU A 122 -3.22 4.35 10.76
N TYR A 123 -2.44 3.28 10.54
CA TYR A 123 -1.43 3.21 9.48
C TYR A 123 -1.89 2.45 8.23
N HIS A 124 -3.14 1.99 8.19
CA HIS A 124 -3.68 1.38 6.98
C HIS A 124 -3.94 2.45 5.92
N ASN A 125 -3.67 2.13 4.66
CA ASN A 125 -3.84 3.09 3.56
C ASN A 125 -5.26 3.66 3.49
N SER A 126 -6.28 2.83 3.72
CA SER A 126 -7.67 3.29 3.71
C SER A 126 -7.95 4.32 4.80
N THR A 127 -7.33 4.16 5.97
CA THR A 127 -7.44 5.13 7.06
C THR A 127 -6.66 6.40 6.74
N LEU A 128 -5.46 6.27 6.19
CA LEU A 128 -4.65 7.42 5.78
C LEU A 128 -5.39 8.28 4.76
N SER A 129 -6.17 7.67 3.86
CA SER A 129 -6.92 8.39 2.84
C SER A 129 -7.94 9.35 3.43
N THR A 130 -8.45 9.07 4.63
CA THR A 130 -9.47 9.90 5.30
C THR A 130 -8.91 10.78 6.43
N LYS A 131 -7.61 10.67 6.71
CA LYS A 131 -6.97 11.44 7.78
C LYS A 131 -7.00 12.93 7.46
N GLN A 132 -7.33 13.73 8.47
CA GLN A 132 -7.32 15.19 8.34
C GLN A 132 -6.03 15.76 8.91
N PHE A 133 -5.53 16.77 8.23
CA PHE A 133 -4.30 17.47 8.59
C PHE A 133 -4.54 18.92 8.90
#